data_d035256106863e4b556ea6eef595e85a
#
_entry.id   d035256106863e4b556ea6eef595e85a
#
_cell.length_a   1.000
_cell.length_b   1.000
_cell.length_c   1.000
_cell.angle_alpha   90.00
_cell.angle_beta   90.00
_cell.angle_gamma   90.00
#
_symmetry.space_group_name_H-M   'P 1'
#
loop_
_entity.id
_entity.type
_entity.pdbx_description
1 polymer ?
#
loop_
_entity_poly.entity_id
_entity_poly.type
_entity_poly.pdbx_seq_one_letter_code
_entity_poly.pdbx_strand_id
1 'polypeptide(L)'
;MSIKENTQEVDERLAALITNANAIRAVATAVEGTIGPKGLDIMLVDRFGEVTITNDGVTILKQMDVNHPAAKILINIAKAQQEEVGDGTTTATLMAGAMVSEGVTQILKGVPVARVIEGIKIAINKAQEVLSSNIIPVQGMDDPNLKNVALIAGRENQDIADLVTDAAKLIGEGKLKDKNFKFRDIIISRAGAENEVFLGLIIDKEKLNKQMPEELTDVKVLLIDDSLEPEEVAPEALRTEAGFARYLAMKEEFKENLKKIIELGVNLVLVDKNINDEAEEILTDAGIIALDRVSRKDMERVSEHTGARIM
;
A
#
# COMPACT_ATOMS: atom_id res chain seq x y z
N MET A 1 -26.57 -55.22 -8.73
CA MET A 1 -26.17 -53.94 -9.33
C MET A 1 -25.61 -52.96 -8.31
N SER A 2 -24.94 -53.30 -7.23
CA SER A 2 -24.57 -52.26 -6.25
C SER A 2 -23.11 -52.24 -5.78
N ILE A 3 -22.36 -53.33 -5.87
CA ILE A 3 -21.00 -53.36 -5.30
C ILE A 3 -19.96 -52.75 -6.26
N LYS A 4 -20.09 -52.91 -7.57
CA LYS A 4 -19.15 -52.33 -8.56
C LYS A 4 -19.30 -50.80 -8.67
N GLU A 5 -20.54 -50.29 -8.65
CA GLU A 5 -20.78 -48.81 -8.71
C GLU A 5 -20.26 -48.12 -7.44
N ASN A 6 -20.46 -48.74 -6.26
CA ASN A 6 -19.95 -48.19 -4.99
C ASN A 6 -18.41 -48.15 -4.93
N THR A 7 -17.75 -49.17 -5.49
CA THR A 7 -16.27 -49.24 -5.50
C THR A 7 -15.69 -48.20 -6.42
N GLN A 8 -16.29 -47.97 -7.60
CA GLN A 8 -15.84 -46.98 -8.56
C GLN A 8 -16.03 -45.55 -8.03
N GLU A 9 -17.13 -45.24 -7.37
CA GLU A 9 -17.41 -43.94 -6.74
C GLU A 9 -16.45 -43.65 -5.57
N VAL A 10 -16.08 -44.64 -4.78
CA VAL A 10 -15.08 -44.52 -3.70
C VAL A 10 -13.71 -44.26 -4.26
N ASP A 11 -13.30 -44.93 -5.33
CA ASP A 11 -12.02 -44.74 -5.98
C ASP A 11 -11.89 -43.31 -6.61
N GLU A 12 -12.96 -42.81 -7.22
CA GLU A 12 -12.99 -41.43 -7.77
C GLU A 12 -12.88 -40.35 -6.68
N ARG A 13 -13.56 -40.53 -5.56
CA ARG A 13 -13.47 -39.61 -4.40
C ARG A 13 -12.08 -39.60 -3.78
N LEU A 14 -11.44 -40.75 -3.66
CA LEU A 14 -10.06 -40.84 -3.15
C LEU A 14 -9.07 -40.24 -4.13
N ALA A 15 -9.25 -40.45 -5.44
CA ALA A 15 -8.43 -39.86 -6.46
C ALA A 15 -8.50 -38.32 -6.43
N ALA A 16 -9.71 -37.74 -6.29
CA ALA A 16 -9.88 -36.30 -6.16
C ALA A 16 -9.23 -35.75 -4.89
N LEU A 17 -9.34 -36.45 -3.76
CA LEU A 17 -8.71 -36.08 -2.50
C LEU A 17 -7.18 -36.03 -2.62
N ILE A 18 -6.58 -37.04 -3.23
CA ILE A 18 -5.14 -37.14 -3.45
C ILE A 18 -4.66 -36.04 -4.40
N THR A 19 -5.41 -35.78 -5.49
CA THR A 19 -5.07 -34.75 -6.46
C THR A 19 -5.09 -33.36 -5.82
N ASN A 20 -6.11 -33.06 -5.02
CA ASN A 20 -6.19 -31.80 -4.26
C ASN A 20 -5.02 -31.63 -3.29
N ALA A 21 -4.69 -32.69 -2.54
CA ALA A 21 -3.57 -32.68 -1.59
C ALA A 21 -2.23 -32.47 -2.28
N ASN A 22 -2.02 -33.12 -3.43
CA ASN A 22 -0.79 -32.96 -4.20
C ASN A 22 -0.64 -31.54 -4.74
N ALA A 23 -1.72 -30.93 -5.23
CA ALA A 23 -1.70 -29.55 -5.70
C ALA A 23 -1.37 -28.55 -4.56
N ILE A 24 -1.96 -28.75 -3.39
CA ILE A 24 -1.67 -27.94 -2.19
C ILE A 24 -0.23 -28.15 -1.74
N ARG A 25 0.26 -29.39 -1.72
CA ARG A 25 1.64 -29.70 -1.34
C ARG A 25 2.64 -29.04 -2.30
N ALA A 26 2.40 -29.08 -3.61
CA ALA A 26 3.27 -28.45 -4.59
C ALA A 26 3.43 -26.95 -4.35
N VAL A 27 2.33 -26.24 -4.03
CA VAL A 27 2.36 -24.82 -3.69
C VAL A 27 3.10 -24.56 -2.38
N ALA A 28 2.85 -25.37 -1.34
CA ALA A 28 3.55 -25.23 -0.07
C ALA A 28 5.06 -25.46 -0.20
N THR A 29 5.46 -26.52 -0.94
CA THR A 29 6.88 -26.84 -1.18
C THR A 29 7.59 -25.73 -1.95
N ALA A 30 6.90 -25.00 -2.83
CA ALA A 30 7.51 -23.91 -3.59
C ALA A 30 8.00 -22.75 -2.70
N VAL A 31 7.40 -22.56 -1.51
CA VAL A 31 7.81 -21.49 -0.57
C VAL A 31 8.58 -22.01 0.65
N GLU A 32 8.68 -23.33 0.81
CA GLU A 32 9.29 -23.97 1.98
C GLU A 32 10.76 -23.53 2.19
N GLY A 33 11.50 -23.38 1.12
CA GLY A 33 12.91 -22.99 1.16
C GLY A 33 13.18 -21.56 1.63
N THR A 34 12.14 -20.74 1.75
CA THR A 34 12.28 -19.32 2.15
C THR A 34 12.13 -19.08 3.64
N ILE A 35 11.70 -20.08 4.43
CA ILE A 35 11.42 -19.90 5.86
C ILE A 35 12.65 -20.10 6.73
N GLY A 36 12.68 -19.33 7.81
CA GLY A 36 13.66 -19.46 8.89
C GLY A 36 14.97 -18.70 8.65
N PRO A 37 15.92 -18.79 9.61
CA PRO A 37 17.16 -17.99 9.60
C PRO A 37 18.13 -18.39 8.46
N LYS A 38 17.92 -19.53 7.83
CA LYS A 38 18.64 -19.99 6.63
C LYS A 38 17.78 -19.98 5.37
N GLY A 39 16.67 -19.24 5.40
CA GLY A 39 15.78 -19.09 4.26
C GLY A 39 16.52 -18.48 3.07
N LEU A 40 16.30 -19.06 1.89
CA LEU A 40 16.92 -18.65 0.65
C LEU A 40 15.94 -17.79 -0.16
N ASP A 41 16.50 -16.88 -0.94
CA ASP A 41 15.73 -16.18 -1.96
C ASP A 41 15.43 -17.12 -3.12
N ILE A 42 14.24 -16.99 -3.70
CA ILE A 42 13.81 -17.74 -4.88
C ILE A 42 13.85 -16.81 -6.07
N MET A 43 14.46 -17.27 -7.17
CA MET A 43 14.40 -16.61 -8.46
C MET A 43 13.18 -17.11 -9.23
N LEU A 44 12.31 -16.20 -9.60
CA LEU A 44 11.16 -16.43 -10.46
C LEU A 44 11.42 -15.78 -11.80
N VAL A 45 11.12 -16.49 -12.86
CA VAL A 45 11.18 -15.96 -14.23
C VAL A 45 9.78 -16.11 -14.82
N ASP A 46 9.18 -15.01 -15.19
CA ASP A 46 7.87 -15.02 -15.79
C ASP A 46 7.91 -15.39 -17.30
N ARG A 47 6.74 -15.51 -17.91
CA ARG A 47 6.62 -15.85 -19.35
C ARG A 47 7.16 -14.77 -20.31
N PHE A 48 7.46 -13.58 -19.81
CA PHE A 48 8.06 -12.49 -20.59
C PHE A 48 9.58 -12.39 -20.38
N GLY A 49 10.14 -13.25 -19.50
CA GLY A 49 11.57 -13.25 -19.16
C GLY A 49 11.91 -12.25 -18.05
N GLU A 50 10.91 -11.63 -17.38
CA GLU A 50 11.15 -10.77 -16.25
C GLU A 50 11.56 -11.60 -15.02
N VAL A 51 12.65 -11.18 -14.37
CA VAL A 51 13.25 -11.90 -13.25
C VAL A 51 12.89 -11.20 -11.94
N THR A 52 12.26 -11.94 -11.03
CA THR A 52 12.02 -11.50 -9.65
C THR A 52 12.78 -12.39 -8.69
N ILE A 53 13.58 -11.79 -7.81
CA ILE A 53 14.30 -12.50 -6.73
C ILE A 53 13.69 -12.06 -5.41
N THR A 54 13.11 -13.01 -4.67
CA THR A 54 12.43 -12.71 -3.41
C THR A 54 12.37 -13.93 -2.50
N ASN A 55 12.23 -13.71 -1.20
CA ASN A 55 11.86 -14.73 -0.21
C ASN A 55 10.46 -14.50 0.37
N ASP A 56 9.76 -13.46 -0.07
CA ASP A 56 8.40 -13.21 0.40
C ASP A 56 7.42 -14.22 -0.20
N GLY A 57 6.86 -15.07 0.68
CA GLY A 57 5.99 -16.17 0.27
C GLY A 57 4.78 -15.71 -0.56
N VAL A 58 4.15 -14.58 -0.21
CA VAL A 58 2.98 -14.12 -0.96
C VAL A 58 3.36 -13.58 -2.34
N THR A 59 4.52 -12.96 -2.49
CA THR A 59 5.04 -12.51 -3.79
C THR A 59 5.32 -13.70 -4.69
N ILE A 60 5.99 -14.74 -4.17
CA ILE A 60 6.23 -15.99 -4.90
C ILE A 60 4.91 -16.59 -5.37
N LEU A 61 3.95 -16.75 -4.45
CA LEU A 61 2.67 -17.38 -4.75
C LEU A 61 1.79 -16.59 -5.74
N LYS A 62 1.89 -15.27 -5.75
CA LYS A 62 1.17 -14.41 -6.72
C LYS A 62 1.69 -14.54 -8.14
N GLN A 63 3.00 -14.76 -8.30
CA GLN A 63 3.64 -14.89 -9.60
C GLN A 63 3.54 -16.32 -10.18
N MET A 64 3.18 -17.31 -9.35
CA MET A 64 2.97 -18.67 -9.84
C MET A 64 1.72 -18.75 -10.72
N ASP A 65 1.88 -19.33 -11.91
CA ASP A 65 0.73 -19.66 -12.79
C ASP A 65 0.08 -20.96 -12.32
N VAL A 66 -0.93 -20.82 -11.45
CA VAL A 66 -1.61 -21.94 -10.82
C VAL A 66 -3.05 -22.04 -11.29
N ASN A 67 -3.38 -23.17 -11.93
CA ASN A 67 -4.73 -23.42 -12.46
C ASN A 67 -5.61 -24.26 -11.52
N HIS A 68 -5.00 -25.07 -10.63
CA HIS A 68 -5.73 -26.01 -9.79
C HIS A 68 -6.54 -25.27 -8.70
N PRO A 69 -7.86 -25.56 -8.53
CA PRO A 69 -8.72 -24.83 -7.57
C PRO A 69 -8.24 -24.92 -6.13
N ALA A 70 -7.82 -26.10 -5.65
CA ALA A 70 -7.33 -26.28 -4.27
C ALA A 70 -6.04 -25.48 -4.01
N ALA A 71 -5.14 -25.40 -5.00
CA ALA A 71 -3.93 -24.58 -4.89
C ALA A 71 -4.26 -23.08 -4.87
N LYS A 72 -5.25 -22.62 -5.64
CA LYS A 72 -5.75 -21.24 -5.60
C LYS A 72 -6.30 -20.87 -4.22
N ILE A 73 -6.98 -21.80 -3.54
CA ILE A 73 -7.45 -21.57 -2.16
C ILE A 73 -6.26 -21.31 -1.23
N LEU A 74 -5.19 -22.09 -1.33
CA LEU A 74 -3.98 -21.90 -0.52
C LEU A 74 -3.31 -20.54 -0.77
N ILE A 75 -3.22 -20.13 -2.04
CA ILE A 75 -2.71 -18.79 -2.40
C ILE A 75 -3.59 -17.69 -1.79
N ASN A 76 -4.92 -17.86 -1.79
CA ASN A 76 -5.82 -16.87 -1.18
C ASN A 76 -5.67 -16.80 0.34
N ILE A 77 -5.33 -17.90 1.01
CA ILE A 77 -5.00 -17.89 2.46
C ILE A 77 -3.76 -17.02 2.70
N ALA A 78 -2.70 -17.18 1.89
CA ALA A 78 -1.51 -16.35 2.00
C ALA A 78 -1.80 -14.86 1.75
N LYS A 79 -2.65 -14.55 0.76
CA LYS A 79 -3.08 -13.17 0.48
C LYS A 79 -3.87 -12.56 1.65
N ALA A 80 -4.82 -13.30 2.22
CA ALA A 80 -5.59 -12.85 3.38
C ALA A 80 -4.68 -12.58 4.58
N GLN A 81 -3.72 -13.48 4.85
CA GLN A 81 -2.71 -13.28 5.89
C GLN A 81 -1.89 -12.00 5.67
N GLN A 82 -1.51 -11.71 4.42
CA GLN A 82 -0.78 -10.48 4.06
C GLN A 82 -1.64 -9.23 4.28
N GLU A 83 -2.92 -9.28 3.96
CA GLU A 83 -3.83 -8.13 4.07
C GLU A 83 -4.21 -7.83 5.51
N GLU A 84 -4.41 -8.86 6.34
CA GLU A 84 -4.85 -8.71 7.73
C GLU A 84 -3.69 -8.46 8.71
N VAL A 85 -2.55 -9.14 8.50
CA VAL A 85 -1.43 -9.15 9.46
C VAL A 85 -0.17 -8.52 8.88
N GLY A 86 0.08 -8.71 7.58
CA GLY A 86 1.29 -8.22 6.89
C GLY A 86 2.51 -9.13 7.06
N ASP A 87 2.41 -10.24 7.80
CA ASP A 87 3.50 -11.18 8.07
C ASP A 87 2.99 -12.61 8.21
N GLY A 88 3.90 -13.59 8.22
CA GLY A 88 3.58 -15.01 8.43
C GLY A 88 2.94 -15.70 7.23
N THR A 89 2.98 -15.14 6.03
CA THR A 89 2.36 -15.70 4.82
C THR A 89 2.92 -17.07 4.46
N THR A 90 4.24 -17.23 4.51
CA THR A 90 4.92 -18.53 4.30
C THR A 90 4.53 -19.54 5.36
N THR A 91 4.53 -19.15 6.64
CA THR A 91 4.15 -20.01 7.76
C THR A 91 2.70 -20.50 7.61
N ALA A 92 1.75 -19.60 7.31
CA ALA A 92 0.36 -19.95 7.09
C ALA A 92 0.20 -20.95 5.93
N THR A 93 0.93 -20.73 4.84
CA THR A 93 0.92 -21.62 3.66
C THR A 93 1.44 -23.01 4.00
N LEU A 94 2.57 -23.11 4.69
CA LEU A 94 3.18 -24.38 5.10
C LEU A 94 2.31 -25.13 6.10
N MET A 95 1.76 -24.44 7.08
CA MET A 95 0.85 -25.06 8.06
C MET A 95 -0.40 -25.63 7.39
N ALA A 96 -1.02 -24.88 6.48
CA ALA A 96 -2.19 -25.37 5.73
C ALA A 96 -1.81 -26.56 4.84
N GLY A 97 -0.67 -26.51 4.16
CA GLY A 97 -0.14 -27.61 3.36
C GLY A 97 0.11 -28.86 4.19
N ALA A 98 0.73 -28.73 5.35
CA ALA A 98 1.00 -29.83 6.28
C ALA A 98 -0.29 -30.45 6.84
N MET A 99 -1.25 -29.63 7.28
CA MET A 99 -2.54 -30.10 7.79
C MET A 99 -3.31 -30.90 6.73
N VAL A 100 -3.35 -30.44 5.49
CA VAL A 100 -4.03 -31.16 4.41
C VAL A 100 -3.29 -32.45 4.09
N SER A 101 -1.97 -32.43 3.95
CA SER A 101 -1.17 -33.60 3.61
C SER A 101 -1.28 -34.70 4.68
N GLU A 102 -1.15 -34.34 5.95
CA GLU A 102 -1.28 -35.32 7.04
C GLU A 102 -2.73 -35.78 7.20
N GLY A 103 -3.70 -34.87 7.08
CA GLY A 103 -5.12 -35.25 7.10
C GLY A 103 -5.47 -36.28 6.04
N VAL A 104 -5.01 -36.11 4.80
CA VAL A 104 -5.20 -37.09 3.72
C VAL A 104 -4.49 -38.39 4.04
N THR A 105 -3.30 -38.36 4.60
CA THR A 105 -2.58 -39.57 5.05
C THR A 105 -3.39 -40.37 6.06
N GLN A 106 -4.04 -39.72 7.03
CA GLN A 106 -4.89 -40.39 8.01
C GLN A 106 -6.18 -40.97 7.38
N ILE A 107 -6.77 -40.23 6.43
CA ILE A 107 -7.97 -40.74 5.70
C ILE A 107 -7.62 -41.99 4.89
N LEU A 108 -6.48 -42.04 4.23
CA LEU A 108 -5.99 -43.19 3.48
C LEU A 108 -5.70 -44.38 4.38
N LYS A 109 -5.38 -44.14 5.66
CA LYS A 109 -5.27 -45.22 6.71
C LYS A 109 -6.63 -45.69 7.24
N GLY A 110 -7.75 -45.16 6.73
CA GLY A 110 -9.09 -45.54 7.11
C GLY A 110 -9.74 -44.69 8.22
N VAL A 111 -9.11 -43.58 8.62
CA VAL A 111 -9.73 -42.67 9.59
C VAL A 111 -10.86 -41.87 8.92
N PRO A 112 -12.07 -41.83 9.47
CA PRO A 112 -13.16 -41.05 8.90
C PRO A 112 -12.82 -39.55 8.82
N VAL A 113 -13.15 -38.88 7.69
CA VAL A 113 -12.88 -37.46 7.45
C VAL A 113 -13.36 -36.57 8.60
N ALA A 114 -14.56 -36.84 9.15
CA ALA A 114 -15.11 -36.07 10.27
C ALA A 114 -14.21 -36.10 11.52
N ARG A 115 -13.57 -37.25 11.80
CA ARG A 115 -12.65 -37.41 12.94
C ARG A 115 -11.32 -36.68 12.71
N VAL A 116 -10.82 -36.68 11.48
CA VAL A 116 -9.62 -35.90 11.12
C VAL A 116 -9.88 -34.38 11.30
N ILE A 117 -11.03 -33.90 10.82
CA ILE A 117 -11.41 -32.47 10.98
C ILE A 117 -11.59 -32.11 12.46
N GLU A 118 -12.24 -32.97 13.26
CA GLU A 118 -12.41 -32.77 14.70
C GLU A 118 -11.04 -32.67 15.40
N GLY A 119 -10.13 -33.62 15.10
CA GLY A 119 -8.77 -33.59 15.63
C GLY A 119 -8.00 -32.33 15.29
N ILE A 120 -8.08 -31.85 14.04
CA ILE A 120 -7.46 -30.59 13.61
C ILE A 120 -8.03 -29.41 14.40
N LYS A 121 -9.35 -29.32 14.58
CA LYS A 121 -9.97 -28.23 15.37
C LYS A 121 -9.51 -28.22 16.83
N ILE A 122 -9.44 -29.37 17.47
CA ILE A 122 -8.94 -29.50 18.84
C ILE A 122 -7.47 -29.06 18.93
N ALA A 123 -6.65 -29.50 17.98
CA ALA A 123 -5.23 -29.13 17.93
C ALA A 123 -5.01 -27.63 17.71
N ILE A 124 -5.81 -27.00 16.84
CA ILE A 124 -5.76 -25.54 16.59
C ILE A 124 -6.08 -24.77 17.87
N ASN A 125 -7.18 -25.13 18.55
CA ASN A 125 -7.55 -24.46 19.81
C ASN A 125 -6.44 -24.58 20.84
N LYS A 126 -5.83 -25.77 20.99
CA LYS A 126 -4.72 -25.98 21.91
C LYS A 126 -3.46 -25.18 21.53
N ALA A 127 -3.15 -25.11 20.23
CA ALA A 127 -2.05 -24.31 19.73
C ALA A 127 -2.27 -22.82 20.02
N GLN A 128 -3.48 -22.31 19.85
CA GLN A 128 -3.83 -20.91 20.17
C GLN A 128 -3.64 -20.60 21.67
N GLU A 129 -4.05 -21.51 22.56
CA GLU A 129 -3.81 -21.35 24.02
C GLU A 129 -2.31 -21.24 24.33
N VAL A 130 -1.50 -22.15 23.75
CA VAL A 130 -0.04 -22.16 23.97
C VAL A 130 0.61 -20.90 23.38
N LEU A 131 0.21 -20.49 22.19
CA LEU A 131 0.71 -19.25 21.56
C LEU A 131 0.37 -18.04 22.45
N SER A 132 -0.88 -17.93 22.91
CA SER A 132 -1.32 -16.82 23.77
C SER A 132 -0.54 -16.77 25.10
N SER A 133 -0.13 -17.90 25.65
CA SER A 133 0.66 -17.95 26.88
C SER A 133 2.14 -17.59 26.68
N ASN A 134 2.64 -17.63 25.44
CA ASN A 134 4.03 -17.36 25.10
C ASN A 134 4.24 -15.98 24.42
N ILE A 135 3.17 -15.19 24.25
CA ILE A 135 3.28 -13.85 23.68
C ILE A 135 4.11 -12.95 24.63
N ILE A 136 5.12 -12.30 24.07
CA ILE A 136 5.83 -11.22 24.73
C ILE A 136 5.22 -9.91 24.26
N PRO A 137 4.49 -9.17 25.13
CA PRO A 137 3.85 -7.93 24.73
C PRO A 137 4.90 -6.82 24.53
N VAL A 138 4.76 -6.05 23.46
CA VAL A 138 5.53 -4.83 23.25
C VAL A 138 4.90 -3.73 24.12
N GLN A 139 5.71 -3.10 24.99
CA GLN A 139 5.29 -2.12 25.98
C GLN A 139 5.52 -0.68 25.53
N GLY A 140 4.99 -0.32 24.36
CA GLY A 140 5.14 1.03 23.82
C GLY A 140 6.23 1.17 22.76
N MET A 141 6.43 2.40 22.31
CA MET A 141 7.28 2.71 21.16
C MET A 141 8.79 2.62 21.46
N ASP A 142 9.18 2.63 22.71
CA ASP A 142 10.57 2.55 23.14
C ASP A 142 10.99 1.15 23.57
N ASP A 143 10.11 0.15 23.43
CA ASP A 143 10.41 -1.23 23.76
C ASP A 143 11.52 -1.77 22.81
N PRO A 144 12.64 -2.32 23.35
CA PRO A 144 13.71 -2.89 22.55
C PRO A 144 13.24 -4.00 21.60
N ASN A 145 12.17 -4.72 21.95
CA ASN A 145 11.61 -5.76 21.11
C ASN A 145 11.03 -5.20 19.81
N LEU A 146 10.52 -3.96 19.81
CA LEU A 146 10.04 -3.32 18.59
C LEU A 146 11.17 -3.14 17.57
N LYS A 147 12.32 -2.64 18.04
CA LYS A 147 13.52 -2.49 17.21
C LYS A 147 14.06 -3.84 16.72
N ASN A 148 14.07 -4.86 17.59
CA ASN A 148 14.49 -6.21 17.20
C ASN A 148 13.59 -6.79 16.10
N VAL A 149 12.27 -6.60 16.20
CA VAL A 149 11.32 -7.02 15.14
C VAL A 149 11.59 -6.28 13.84
N ALA A 150 11.80 -4.95 13.90
CA ALA A 150 12.14 -4.16 12.72
C ALA A 150 13.48 -4.61 12.08
N LEU A 151 14.49 -4.92 12.89
CA LEU A 151 15.79 -5.41 12.42
C LEU A 151 15.66 -6.76 11.70
N ILE A 152 14.92 -7.70 12.27
CA ILE A 152 14.70 -9.02 11.65
C ILE A 152 13.89 -8.86 10.36
N ALA A 153 12.82 -8.06 10.37
CA ALA A 153 12.01 -7.78 9.18
C ALA A 153 12.81 -7.07 8.08
N GLY A 154 13.73 -6.18 8.47
CA GLY A 154 14.65 -5.46 7.58
C GLY A 154 15.89 -6.28 7.18
N ARG A 155 15.93 -7.58 7.46
CA ARG A 155 17.05 -8.49 7.16
C ARG A 155 18.39 -8.00 7.71
N GLU A 156 18.40 -7.67 8.99
CA GLU A 156 19.56 -7.17 9.73
C GLU A 156 20.12 -5.84 9.21
N ASN A 157 19.36 -5.13 8.36
CA ASN A 157 19.71 -3.78 7.94
C ASN A 157 19.36 -2.79 9.07
N GLN A 158 20.38 -2.37 9.79
CA GLN A 158 20.26 -1.49 10.96
C GLN A 158 19.67 -0.14 10.58
N ASP A 159 20.10 0.46 9.47
CA ASP A 159 19.67 1.79 9.03
C ASP A 159 18.17 1.80 8.72
N ILE A 160 17.67 0.78 8.03
CA ILE A 160 16.23 0.63 7.75
C ILE A 160 15.44 0.41 9.05
N ALA A 161 15.95 -0.44 9.96
CA ALA A 161 15.27 -0.70 11.21
C ALA A 161 15.18 0.57 12.08
N ASP A 162 16.22 1.38 12.13
CA ASP A 162 16.23 2.65 12.85
C ASP A 162 15.24 3.65 12.24
N LEU A 163 15.27 3.85 10.92
CA LEU A 163 14.31 4.73 10.22
C LEU A 163 12.84 4.32 10.44
N VAL A 164 12.54 3.03 10.34
CA VAL A 164 11.17 2.54 10.54
C VAL A 164 10.71 2.73 12.00
N THR A 165 11.58 2.48 12.97
CA THR A 165 11.26 2.70 14.38
C THR A 165 11.11 4.18 14.72
N ASP A 166 11.93 5.06 14.15
CA ASP A 166 11.82 6.51 14.32
C ASP A 166 10.55 7.06 13.67
N ALA A 167 10.21 6.60 12.46
CA ALA A 167 8.94 6.93 11.82
C ALA A 167 7.74 6.47 12.66
N ALA A 168 7.80 5.26 13.23
CA ALA A 168 6.74 4.76 14.10
C ALA A 168 6.56 5.61 15.36
N LYS A 169 7.66 6.10 15.96
CA LYS A 169 7.62 7.02 17.10
C LYS A 169 6.98 8.36 16.74
N LEU A 170 7.31 8.92 15.57
CA LEU A 170 6.70 10.17 15.08
C LEU A 170 5.19 10.03 14.83
N ILE A 171 4.76 8.91 14.30
CA ILE A 171 3.34 8.61 14.03
C ILE A 171 2.56 8.46 15.34
N GLY A 172 3.17 7.80 16.30
CA GLY A 172 2.58 7.50 17.59
C GLY A 172 1.63 6.30 17.61
N GLU A 173 1.52 5.69 18.77
CA GLU A 173 0.78 4.44 19.00
C GLU A 173 -0.69 4.51 18.57
N GLY A 174 -1.37 5.65 18.84
CA GLY A 174 -2.79 5.81 18.53
C GLY A 174 -3.08 5.69 17.04
N LYS A 175 -2.28 6.33 16.19
CA LYS A 175 -2.46 6.27 14.73
C LYS A 175 -2.01 4.93 14.14
N LEU A 176 -0.96 4.31 14.70
CA LEU A 176 -0.51 2.99 14.28
C LEU A 176 -1.53 1.87 14.57
N LYS A 177 -2.38 2.04 15.59
CA LYS A 177 -3.47 1.11 15.93
C LYS A 177 -4.76 1.35 15.12
N ASP A 178 -4.84 2.43 14.35
CA ASP A 178 -5.98 2.67 13.47
C ASP A 178 -5.98 1.66 12.32
N LYS A 179 -7.07 0.90 12.17
CA LYS A 179 -7.22 -0.10 11.10
C LYS A 179 -7.19 0.47 9.69
N ASN A 180 -7.50 1.77 9.54
CA ASN A 180 -7.48 2.47 8.25
C ASN A 180 -6.08 3.01 7.91
N PHE A 181 -5.20 3.13 8.90
CA PHE A 181 -3.83 3.59 8.68
C PHE A 181 -2.94 2.45 8.19
N LYS A 182 -2.25 2.69 7.08
CA LYS A 182 -1.27 1.75 6.54
C LYS A 182 0.09 2.42 6.50
N PHE A 183 1.01 1.93 7.29
CA PHE A 183 2.38 2.46 7.39
C PHE A 183 3.06 2.57 6.01
N ARG A 184 2.84 1.60 5.12
CA ARG A 184 3.38 1.60 3.75
C ARG A 184 2.96 2.80 2.89
N ASP A 185 1.82 3.43 3.20
CA ASP A 185 1.28 4.52 2.38
C ASP A 185 2.01 5.85 2.61
N ILE A 186 2.86 5.91 3.65
CA ILE A 186 3.69 7.07 3.97
C ILE A 186 5.16 6.88 3.57
N ILE A 187 5.54 5.69 3.09
CA ILE A 187 6.91 5.41 2.64
C ILE A 187 7.01 5.78 1.16
N ILE A 188 7.96 6.66 0.84
CA ILE A 188 8.24 7.08 -0.53
C ILE A 188 9.66 6.62 -0.86
N SER A 189 9.82 5.90 -1.97
CA SER A 189 11.11 5.42 -2.44
C SER A 189 11.52 6.19 -3.69
N ARG A 190 12.71 6.81 -3.66
CA ARG A 190 13.32 7.46 -4.82
C ARG A 190 14.77 7.00 -4.99
N ALA A 191 15.14 6.67 -6.21
CA ALA A 191 16.53 6.30 -6.53
C ALA A 191 17.46 7.49 -6.29
N GLY A 192 18.56 7.27 -5.56
CA GLY A 192 19.58 8.28 -5.28
C GLY A 192 19.23 9.30 -4.20
N ALA A 193 18.07 9.20 -3.55
CA ALA A 193 17.74 10.01 -2.39
C ALA A 193 18.39 9.45 -1.13
N GLU A 194 18.75 10.32 -0.19
CA GLU A 194 19.15 9.94 1.16
C GLU A 194 17.93 9.42 1.93
N ASN A 195 18.16 8.45 2.81
CA ASN A 195 17.12 7.90 3.66
C ASN A 195 16.89 8.81 4.86
N GLU A 196 15.71 9.35 5.00
CA GLU A 196 15.35 10.23 6.12
C GLU A 196 13.91 10.03 6.59
N VAL A 197 13.65 10.40 7.83
CA VAL A 197 12.33 10.46 8.44
C VAL A 197 12.04 11.89 8.85
N PHE A 198 10.96 12.46 8.32
CA PHE A 198 10.55 13.82 8.66
C PHE A 198 9.04 13.93 8.77
N LEU A 199 8.57 14.96 9.47
CA LEU A 199 7.16 15.30 9.54
C LEU A 199 6.83 16.30 8.44
N GLY A 200 6.12 15.85 7.41
CA GLY A 200 5.80 16.69 6.27
C GLY A 200 5.12 15.91 5.16
N LEU A 201 5.03 16.53 3.99
CA LEU A 201 4.44 15.92 2.79
C LEU A 201 5.41 16.05 1.62
N ILE A 202 5.45 15.02 0.78
CA ILE A 202 6.10 15.09 -0.52
C ILE A 202 5.00 15.10 -1.57
N ILE A 203 5.02 16.16 -2.41
CA ILE A 203 4.19 16.29 -3.59
C ILE A 203 5.11 16.11 -4.79
N ASP A 204 4.84 15.12 -5.63
CA ASP A 204 5.67 14.82 -6.81
C ASP A 204 5.34 15.77 -7.97
N LYS A 205 5.62 17.06 -7.74
CA LYS A 205 5.42 18.15 -8.69
C LYS A 205 6.59 19.11 -8.64
N GLU A 206 6.95 19.63 -9.80
CA GLU A 206 7.89 20.75 -9.89
C GLU A 206 7.13 22.07 -9.74
N LYS A 207 7.83 23.11 -9.25
CA LYS A 207 7.30 24.47 -9.24
C LYS A 207 7.02 24.94 -10.67
N LEU A 208 5.93 25.66 -10.85
CA LEU A 208 5.42 26.07 -12.16
C LEU A 208 6.45 26.85 -12.97
N ASN A 209 7.22 27.74 -12.31
CA ASN A 209 8.28 28.51 -12.94
C ASN A 209 9.61 28.35 -12.18
N LYS A 210 10.70 28.16 -12.91
CA LYS A 210 12.04 27.99 -12.33
C LYS A 210 12.55 29.23 -11.57
N GLN A 211 12.02 30.40 -11.85
CA GLN A 211 12.37 31.66 -11.17
C GLN A 211 11.69 31.78 -9.78
N MET A 212 10.67 30.98 -9.49
CA MET A 212 10.06 30.92 -8.17
C MET A 212 11.09 30.47 -7.11
N PRO A 213 10.96 30.90 -5.84
CA PRO A 213 11.86 30.51 -4.76
C PRO A 213 12.03 28.99 -4.62
N GLU A 214 13.17 28.55 -4.11
CA GLU A 214 13.42 27.13 -3.80
C GLU A 214 12.99 26.77 -2.39
N GLU A 215 13.09 27.73 -1.46
CA GLU A 215 12.73 27.55 -0.06
C GLU A 215 11.90 28.74 0.42
N LEU A 216 10.94 28.46 1.29
CA LEU A 216 10.10 29.45 1.96
C LEU A 216 9.93 29.04 3.43
N THR A 217 9.88 30.05 4.31
CA THR A 217 9.61 29.91 5.75
C THR A 217 8.29 30.59 6.11
N ASP A 218 7.62 30.14 7.15
CA ASP A 218 6.33 30.66 7.63
C ASP A 218 5.26 30.76 6.53
N VAL A 219 5.09 29.65 5.82
CA VAL A 219 4.29 29.58 4.59
C VAL A 219 2.80 29.62 4.87
N LYS A 220 2.09 30.56 4.23
CA LYS A 220 0.63 30.55 4.11
C LYS A 220 0.23 29.87 2.81
N VAL A 221 -0.55 28.82 2.93
CA VAL A 221 -0.95 27.95 1.81
C VAL A 221 -2.34 28.30 1.34
N LEU A 222 -2.52 28.43 0.03
CA LEU A 222 -3.79 28.54 -0.66
C LEU A 222 -4.01 27.26 -1.50
N LEU A 223 -5.17 26.61 -1.32
CA LEU A 223 -5.57 25.41 -2.04
C LEU A 223 -6.80 25.72 -2.90
N ILE A 224 -6.69 25.51 -4.21
CA ILE A 224 -7.74 25.83 -5.19
C ILE A 224 -8.11 24.53 -5.94
N ASP A 225 -9.37 24.07 -5.83
CA ASP A 225 -9.86 22.86 -6.49
C ASP A 225 -10.45 23.10 -7.90
N ASP A 226 -10.03 24.17 -8.51
CA ASP A 226 -10.36 24.55 -9.89
C ASP A 226 -9.13 25.12 -10.61
N SER A 227 -9.31 25.72 -11.79
CA SER A 227 -8.28 26.47 -12.51
C SER A 227 -8.09 27.86 -11.92
N LEU A 228 -6.84 28.33 -11.91
CA LEU A 228 -6.53 29.72 -11.62
C LEU A 228 -6.35 30.48 -12.95
N GLU A 229 -7.51 30.79 -13.57
CA GLU A 229 -7.61 31.45 -14.87
C GLU A 229 -8.85 32.36 -14.93
N PRO A 230 -8.86 33.37 -15.82
CA PRO A 230 -10.06 34.19 -16.02
C PRO A 230 -11.21 33.32 -16.53
N GLU A 231 -12.45 33.67 -16.17
CA GLU A 231 -13.62 33.02 -16.74
C GLU A 231 -13.63 33.11 -18.29
N GLU A 232 -13.96 31.99 -18.94
CA GLU A 232 -14.06 31.96 -20.40
C GLU A 232 -15.29 32.70 -20.89
N VAL A 233 -15.10 33.57 -21.87
CA VAL A 233 -16.19 34.22 -22.60
C VAL A 233 -16.43 33.47 -23.91
N ALA A 234 -17.68 33.13 -24.20
CA ALA A 234 -18.03 32.44 -25.43
C ALA A 234 -17.51 33.19 -26.68
N PRO A 235 -16.89 32.49 -27.65
CA PRO A 235 -16.26 33.13 -28.83
C PRO A 235 -17.23 34.02 -29.65
N GLU A 236 -18.50 33.69 -29.62
CA GLU A 236 -19.53 34.49 -30.30
C GLU A 236 -19.77 35.85 -29.61
N ALA A 237 -19.69 35.86 -28.27
CA ALA A 237 -19.84 37.08 -27.49
C ALA A 237 -18.70 38.07 -27.71
N LEU A 238 -17.47 37.55 -27.89
CA LEU A 238 -16.28 38.37 -28.17
C LEU A 238 -16.36 39.18 -29.47
N ARG A 239 -17.26 38.80 -30.38
CA ARG A 239 -17.45 39.53 -31.63
C ARG A 239 -18.35 40.76 -31.46
N THR A 240 -18.91 40.98 -30.29
CA THR A 240 -19.76 42.15 -29.98
C THR A 240 -18.96 43.11 -29.09
N GLU A 241 -19.23 44.42 -29.21
CA GLU A 241 -18.61 45.48 -28.41
C GLU A 241 -18.85 45.21 -26.89
N ALA A 242 -20.08 44.87 -26.54
CA ALA A 242 -20.42 44.54 -25.14
C ALA A 242 -19.71 43.30 -24.62
N GLY A 243 -19.60 42.24 -25.42
CA GLY A 243 -18.89 41.01 -25.04
C GLY A 243 -17.38 41.21 -24.91
N PHE A 244 -16.77 42.04 -25.77
CA PHE A 244 -15.38 42.41 -25.68
C PHE A 244 -15.07 43.29 -24.44
N ALA A 245 -15.96 44.25 -24.14
CA ALA A 245 -15.89 45.05 -22.94
C ALA A 245 -15.98 44.19 -21.65
N ARG A 246 -16.90 43.21 -21.66
CA ARG A 246 -17.03 42.26 -20.57
C ARG A 246 -15.76 41.40 -20.37
N TYR A 247 -15.18 40.90 -21.43
CA TYR A 247 -13.91 40.17 -21.40
C TYR A 247 -12.78 40.94 -20.75
N LEU A 248 -12.64 42.23 -21.12
CA LEU A 248 -11.63 43.10 -20.52
C LEU A 248 -11.88 43.32 -19.02
N ALA A 249 -13.16 43.55 -18.65
CA ALA A 249 -13.50 43.69 -17.22
C ALA A 249 -13.20 42.45 -16.41
N MET A 250 -13.48 41.25 -16.94
CA MET A 250 -13.18 39.98 -16.28
C MET A 250 -11.68 39.75 -16.14
N LYS A 251 -10.87 40.12 -17.12
CA LYS A 251 -9.41 40.08 -17.01
C LYS A 251 -8.89 41.00 -15.92
N GLU A 252 -9.42 42.21 -15.83
CA GLU A 252 -8.99 43.16 -14.80
C GLU A 252 -9.41 42.68 -13.41
N GLU A 253 -10.62 42.15 -13.27
CA GLU A 253 -11.10 41.52 -12.03
C GLU A 253 -10.21 40.35 -11.61
N PHE A 254 -9.79 39.50 -12.54
CA PHE A 254 -8.87 38.40 -12.30
C PHE A 254 -7.53 38.90 -11.76
N LYS A 255 -6.97 39.95 -12.36
CA LYS A 255 -5.71 40.60 -11.87
C LYS A 255 -5.88 41.17 -10.46
N GLU A 256 -7.02 41.80 -10.18
CA GLU A 256 -7.30 42.30 -8.83
C GLU A 256 -7.41 41.14 -7.82
N ASN A 257 -7.97 40.00 -8.21
CA ASN A 257 -8.02 38.82 -7.35
C ASN A 257 -6.64 38.22 -7.10
N LEU A 258 -5.76 38.20 -8.09
CA LEU A 258 -4.35 37.80 -7.89
C LEU A 258 -3.62 38.75 -6.92
N LYS A 259 -3.84 40.07 -7.04
CA LYS A 259 -3.28 41.04 -6.08
C LYS A 259 -3.77 40.79 -4.66
N LYS A 260 -5.05 40.43 -4.46
CA LYS A 260 -5.59 40.07 -3.13
C LYS A 260 -4.89 38.85 -2.56
N ILE A 261 -4.53 37.83 -3.37
CA ILE A 261 -3.75 36.68 -2.92
C ILE A 261 -2.41 37.13 -2.35
N ILE A 262 -1.72 38.05 -3.04
CA ILE A 262 -0.45 38.63 -2.60
C ILE A 262 -0.63 39.44 -1.31
N GLU A 263 -1.65 40.31 -1.23
CA GLU A 263 -1.94 41.13 -0.06
C GLU A 263 -2.30 40.30 1.20
N LEU A 264 -2.90 39.13 1.02
CA LEU A 264 -3.16 38.17 2.09
C LEU A 264 -1.88 37.50 2.62
N GLY A 265 -0.76 37.72 1.95
CA GLY A 265 0.54 37.16 2.29
C GLY A 265 0.62 35.65 2.03
N VAL A 266 -0.11 35.15 1.04
CA VAL A 266 0.01 33.77 0.57
C VAL A 266 1.39 33.58 -0.07
N ASN A 267 2.08 32.51 0.26
CA ASN A 267 3.41 32.20 -0.25
C ASN A 267 3.44 30.91 -1.10
N LEU A 268 2.44 30.03 -0.91
CA LEU A 268 2.33 28.78 -1.64
C LEU A 268 0.91 28.61 -2.17
N VAL A 269 0.78 28.41 -3.47
CA VAL A 269 -0.49 28.18 -4.17
C VAL A 269 -0.47 26.80 -4.81
N LEU A 270 -1.43 25.96 -4.46
CA LEU A 270 -1.64 24.66 -5.10
C LEU A 270 -2.99 24.65 -5.81
N VAL A 271 -2.97 24.25 -7.07
CA VAL A 271 -4.15 24.27 -7.95
C VAL A 271 -4.37 22.87 -8.51
N ASP A 272 -5.61 22.39 -8.46
CA ASP A 272 -5.97 21.06 -8.98
C ASP A 272 -5.87 20.98 -10.50
N LYS A 273 -6.25 22.09 -11.20
CA LYS A 273 -6.21 22.18 -12.65
C LYS A 273 -5.06 23.09 -13.13
N ASN A 274 -5.29 23.92 -14.12
CA ASN A 274 -4.29 24.77 -14.74
C ASN A 274 -4.15 26.12 -14.02
N ILE A 275 -2.97 26.71 -14.15
CA ILE A 275 -2.70 28.11 -13.83
C ILE A 275 -2.45 28.85 -15.17
N ASN A 276 -3.10 29.98 -15.36
CA ASN A 276 -2.94 30.81 -16.56
C ASN A 276 -1.57 31.50 -16.57
N ASP A 277 -1.00 31.71 -17.76
CA ASP A 277 0.34 32.33 -17.94
C ASP A 277 0.46 33.67 -17.23
N GLU A 278 -0.59 34.52 -17.25
CA GLU A 278 -0.60 35.80 -16.56
C GLU A 278 -0.58 35.65 -15.03
N ALA A 279 -1.24 34.65 -14.50
CA ALA A 279 -1.17 34.30 -13.09
C ALA A 279 0.21 33.74 -12.71
N GLU A 280 0.82 32.92 -13.57
CA GLU A 280 2.19 32.42 -13.38
C GLU A 280 3.18 33.57 -13.26
N GLU A 281 3.12 34.55 -14.17
CA GLU A 281 4.00 35.71 -14.16
C GLU A 281 3.83 36.53 -12.86
N ILE A 282 2.59 36.88 -12.51
CA ILE A 282 2.29 37.69 -11.31
C ILE A 282 2.71 36.96 -10.03
N LEU A 283 2.45 35.67 -9.91
CA LEU A 283 2.85 34.89 -8.73
C LEU A 283 4.39 34.74 -8.64
N THR A 284 5.06 34.57 -9.80
CA THR A 284 6.53 34.48 -9.87
C THR A 284 7.17 35.79 -9.42
N ASP A 285 6.70 36.91 -9.93
CA ASP A 285 7.20 38.26 -9.58
C ASP A 285 6.97 38.58 -8.09
N ALA A 286 5.90 38.05 -7.51
CA ALA A 286 5.61 38.19 -6.09
C ALA A 286 6.41 37.21 -5.19
N GLY A 287 7.22 36.32 -5.76
CA GLY A 287 7.99 35.33 -5.01
C GLY A 287 7.13 34.23 -4.37
N ILE A 288 5.98 33.93 -4.94
CA ILE A 288 5.07 32.89 -4.50
C ILE A 288 5.38 31.60 -5.26
N ILE A 289 5.48 30.47 -4.54
CA ILE A 289 5.60 29.17 -5.19
C ILE A 289 4.20 28.71 -5.62
N ALA A 290 4.06 28.34 -6.87
CA ALA A 290 2.83 27.81 -7.43
C ALA A 290 3.05 26.42 -8.04
N LEU A 291 2.11 25.50 -7.77
CA LEU A 291 2.04 24.16 -8.34
C LEU A 291 0.69 23.99 -9.02
N ASP A 292 0.70 23.57 -10.28
CA ASP A 292 -0.51 23.23 -11.03
C ASP A 292 -0.75 21.72 -11.07
N ARG A 293 -1.98 21.32 -11.46
CA ARG A 293 -2.37 19.91 -11.63
C ARG A 293 -2.00 19.04 -10.43
N VAL A 294 -2.19 19.56 -9.24
CA VAL A 294 -1.98 18.83 -8.00
C VAL A 294 -3.16 17.91 -7.76
N SER A 295 -2.90 16.62 -7.55
CA SER A 295 -3.99 15.65 -7.38
C SER A 295 -4.90 15.98 -6.19
N ARG A 296 -6.20 15.69 -6.30
CA ARG A 296 -7.15 15.87 -5.21
C ARG A 296 -6.68 15.22 -3.90
N LYS A 297 -6.07 14.03 -4.00
CA LYS A 297 -5.51 13.30 -2.86
C LYS A 297 -4.39 14.09 -2.17
N ASP A 298 -3.50 14.71 -2.93
CA ASP A 298 -2.41 15.49 -2.36
C ASP A 298 -2.93 16.80 -1.77
N MET A 299 -3.93 17.44 -2.41
CA MET A 299 -4.62 18.61 -1.86
C MET A 299 -5.26 18.31 -0.49
N GLU A 300 -5.93 17.18 -0.36
CA GLU A 300 -6.52 16.73 0.92
C GLU A 300 -5.45 16.48 1.99
N ARG A 301 -4.33 15.85 1.63
CA ARG A 301 -3.20 15.64 2.54
C ARG A 301 -2.60 16.96 3.01
N VAL A 302 -2.43 17.93 2.10
CA VAL A 302 -1.95 19.27 2.47
C VAL A 302 -2.95 19.99 3.37
N SER A 303 -4.23 19.91 3.06
CA SER A 303 -5.30 20.46 3.90
C SER A 303 -5.28 19.88 5.32
N GLU A 304 -5.15 18.56 5.45
CA GLU A 304 -5.04 17.89 6.75
C GLU A 304 -3.79 18.31 7.53
N HIS A 305 -2.66 18.44 6.84
CA HIS A 305 -1.37 18.76 7.47
C HIS A 305 -1.27 20.24 7.90
N THR A 306 -1.77 21.15 7.08
CA THR A 306 -1.63 22.59 7.28
C THR A 306 -2.86 23.25 7.94
N GLY A 307 -4.01 22.59 7.92
CA GLY A 307 -5.30 23.16 8.29
C GLY A 307 -5.89 24.12 7.25
N ALA A 308 -5.26 24.28 6.07
CA ALA A 308 -5.77 25.09 4.97
C ALA A 308 -7.05 24.47 4.39
N ARG A 309 -8.02 25.32 4.04
CA ARG A 309 -9.25 24.86 3.36
C ARG A 309 -9.03 24.81 1.86
N ILE A 310 -9.55 23.78 1.23
CA ILE A 310 -9.65 23.70 -0.21
C ILE A 310 -10.85 24.58 -0.64
N MET A 311 -10.62 25.50 -1.55
CA MET A 311 -11.61 26.49 -2.02
C MET A 311 -11.93 26.28 -3.48
#